data_e494aca8a02ecf963bcdd2b25cef867e
#
_entry.id   e494aca8a02ecf963bcdd2b25cef867e
#
_cell.length_a   1.000
_cell.length_b   1.000
_cell.length_c   1.000
_cell.angle_alpha   90.00
_cell.angle_beta   90.00
_cell.angle_gamma   90.00
#
_symmetry.space_group_name_H-M   'P 1'
#
loop_
_entity.id
_entity.type
_entity.pdbx_description
1 polymer ?
#
loop_
_entity_poly.entity_id
_entity_poly.type
_entity_poly.pdbx_seq_one_letter_code
_entity_poly.pdbx_strand_id
1 'polypeptide(L)'
;VTETAVEATRSWLNALSLADSNVAAGELYRSLFTLNRTELKPGTREKILEVYRNPVNTVTASLQSHLGQQPLPLSQNSRRSAKIVRELNREMAVGYKTVVVGLHGSWRQRLFRKSTALPIERALRYLGELLVHCYHVYMPYPPLVWLEVHELFRYAQQLQLESVPVEITSREGAGTTSIKERYSQICLLGLCNPYRLPQGEAKKVHTFLYQWAGMADIQVPAGAESQSGNFSIDLLRDGPPMKSRQPVSAGMAKRVRVLDASSLVEKTKSFIRRLEQGEPASQLPLGTECLDSACLEMFRRVLRSWDEASLRQHNRSRGKGLVSVCIGIESAHFFADGQRPFLPPEEIVVASEDMGDSGVTDSDEHSYIDFDLPIESDTEKPESAEAVVKDNFHITRWKVVDQSASGMLLRSREAPGMQVRVGDILGIQFDVAADSVWWPAVVRRLQGDAKGIVEVGVELLASHYEPVTVRVANGSAIFRPALLLPPLETTEHRRPQSLVFSRGAFRDPAGLQLSIISGDKVRNVRPLKLVERSGSFEQVYFADLMEADS
;
A
#
# COMPACT_ATOMS: atom_id res chain seq x y z
N VAL A 1 -10.93 -18.30 32.71
CA VAL A 1 -12.23 -18.99 32.49
C VAL A 1 -12.97 -18.22 31.40
N THR A 2 -13.42 -18.93 30.37
CA THR A 2 -14.22 -18.32 29.29
C THR A 2 -15.67 -18.30 29.69
N GLU A 3 -16.27 -17.11 29.72
CA GLU A 3 -17.67 -16.94 30.05
C GLU A 3 -18.56 -17.40 28.89
N THR A 4 -19.58 -18.18 29.20
CA THR A 4 -20.53 -18.74 28.23
C THR A 4 -21.92 -18.13 28.34
N ALA A 5 -22.16 -17.26 29.34
CA ALA A 5 -23.35 -16.46 29.49
C ALA A 5 -23.11 -15.05 28.96
N VAL A 6 -24.09 -14.46 28.25
CA VAL A 6 -23.95 -13.16 27.59
C VAL A 6 -23.62 -12.04 28.60
N GLU A 7 -24.31 -11.99 29.73
CA GLU A 7 -24.10 -10.94 30.74
C GLU A 7 -22.74 -11.10 31.46
N ALA A 8 -22.33 -12.32 31.79
CA ALA A 8 -21.02 -12.59 32.37
C ALA A 8 -19.89 -12.20 31.39
N THR A 9 -20.05 -12.52 30.09
CA THR A 9 -19.12 -12.08 29.05
C THR A 9 -19.04 -10.56 28.98
N ARG A 10 -20.19 -9.87 29.02
CA ARG A 10 -20.23 -8.40 29.00
C ARG A 10 -19.53 -7.79 30.21
N SER A 11 -19.79 -8.31 31.41
CA SER A 11 -19.13 -7.84 32.64
C SER A 11 -17.63 -8.04 32.59
N TRP A 12 -17.15 -9.18 32.10
CA TRP A 12 -15.74 -9.47 31.93
C TRP A 12 -15.09 -8.51 30.91
N LEU A 13 -15.73 -8.31 29.75
CA LEU A 13 -15.20 -7.40 28.71
C LEU A 13 -15.17 -5.93 29.16
N ASN A 14 -16.13 -5.50 29.97
CA ASN A 14 -16.12 -4.15 30.55
C ASN A 14 -15.02 -3.97 31.62
N ALA A 15 -14.63 -5.06 32.30
CA ALA A 15 -13.52 -5.04 33.26
C ALA A 15 -12.14 -5.18 32.60
N LEU A 16 -12.10 -5.58 31.32
CA LEU A 16 -10.85 -5.74 30.59
C LEU A 16 -10.19 -4.37 30.33
N SER A 17 -8.96 -4.21 30.84
CA SER A 17 -8.19 -3.00 30.55
C SER A 17 -7.73 -3.00 29.09
N LEU A 18 -8.14 -1.97 28.32
CA LEU A 18 -7.72 -1.77 26.94
C LEU A 18 -6.49 -0.84 26.82
N ALA A 19 -5.90 -0.42 27.94
CA ALA A 19 -4.76 0.50 27.97
C ALA A 19 -3.52 -0.12 27.29
N ASP A 20 -3.23 -1.39 27.57
CA ASP A 20 -2.23 -2.17 26.84
C ASP A 20 -2.92 -3.03 25.79
N SER A 21 -2.90 -2.56 24.54
CA SER A 21 -3.56 -3.25 23.42
C SER A 21 -2.96 -4.64 23.13
N ASN A 22 -1.68 -4.91 23.44
CA ASN A 22 -1.09 -6.24 23.22
C ASN A 22 -1.56 -7.23 24.28
N VAL A 23 -1.63 -6.82 25.53
CA VAL A 23 -2.15 -7.65 26.64
C VAL A 23 -3.63 -7.95 26.40
N ALA A 24 -4.43 -6.90 26.15
CA ALA A 24 -5.86 -7.03 25.85
C ALA A 24 -6.12 -7.96 24.65
N ALA A 25 -5.34 -7.83 23.57
CA ALA A 25 -5.44 -8.71 22.40
C ALA A 25 -5.17 -10.17 22.74
N GLY A 26 -4.17 -10.43 23.59
CA GLY A 26 -3.84 -11.78 24.05
C GLY A 26 -4.97 -12.42 24.87
N GLU A 27 -5.62 -11.65 25.76
CA GLU A 27 -6.75 -12.13 26.54
C GLU A 27 -8.00 -12.36 25.70
N LEU A 28 -8.33 -11.42 24.82
CA LEU A 28 -9.43 -11.57 23.87
C LEU A 28 -9.24 -12.82 22.98
N TYR A 29 -8.03 -13.01 22.47
CA TYR A 29 -7.73 -14.18 21.63
C TYR A 29 -7.93 -15.50 22.39
N ARG A 30 -7.37 -15.64 23.60
CA ARG A 30 -7.51 -16.86 24.41
C ARG A 30 -8.97 -17.16 24.70
N SER A 31 -9.73 -16.13 25.05
CA SER A 31 -11.15 -16.27 25.36
C SER A 31 -11.98 -16.65 24.14
N LEU A 32 -11.78 -15.99 22.99
CA LEU A 32 -12.45 -16.33 21.72
C LEU A 32 -12.05 -17.74 21.22
N PHE A 33 -10.78 -18.09 21.35
CA PHE A 33 -10.29 -19.42 20.99
C PHE A 33 -11.00 -20.52 21.78
N THR A 34 -11.17 -20.34 23.08
CA THR A 34 -11.88 -21.28 23.96
C THR A 34 -13.38 -21.28 23.66
N LEU A 35 -13.99 -20.09 23.52
CA LEU A 35 -15.41 -19.94 23.16
C LEU A 35 -15.78 -20.72 21.89
N ASN A 36 -14.95 -20.63 20.85
CA ASN A 36 -15.21 -21.29 19.57
C ASN A 36 -15.13 -22.82 19.65
N ARG A 37 -14.47 -23.36 20.68
CA ARG A 37 -14.34 -24.81 20.94
C ARG A 37 -15.27 -25.31 22.01
N THR A 38 -16.08 -24.43 22.61
CA THR A 38 -17.10 -24.79 23.60
C THR A 38 -18.41 -25.05 22.87
N GLU A 39 -19.12 -26.09 23.22
CA GLU A 39 -20.44 -26.39 22.65
C GLU A 39 -21.48 -25.39 23.15
N LEU A 40 -22.10 -24.65 22.24
CA LEU A 40 -23.10 -23.61 22.53
C LEU A 40 -24.19 -23.62 21.48
N LYS A 41 -25.43 -23.28 21.89
CA LYS A 41 -26.52 -23.04 20.94
C LYS A 41 -26.17 -21.88 20.00
N PRO A 42 -26.47 -21.96 18.69
CA PRO A 42 -26.09 -20.94 17.71
C PRO A 42 -26.50 -19.52 18.12
N GLY A 43 -27.72 -19.32 18.58
CA GLY A 43 -28.20 -17.99 19.01
C GLY A 43 -27.52 -17.45 20.28
N THR A 44 -27.05 -18.30 21.19
CA THR A 44 -26.25 -17.88 22.35
C THR A 44 -24.86 -17.45 21.90
N ARG A 45 -24.21 -18.26 21.06
CA ARG A 45 -22.90 -17.94 20.46
C ARG A 45 -22.94 -16.60 19.72
N GLU A 46 -23.95 -16.38 18.88
CA GLU A 46 -24.13 -15.13 18.12
C GLU A 46 -24.20 -13.92 19.05
N LYS A 47 -25.03 -13.98 20.09
CA LYS A 47 -25.15 -12.88 21.08
C LYS A 47 -23.84 -12.59 21.80
N ILE A 48 -23.08 -13.62 22.17
CA ILE A 48 -21.77 -13.46 22.80
C ILE A 48 -20.80 -12.80 21.81
N LEU A 49 -20.73 -13.27 20.57
CA LEU A 49 -19.85 -12.68 19.54
C LEU A 49 -20.18 -11.21 19.26
N GLU A 50 -21.47 -10.82 19.26
CA GLU A 50 -21.86 -9.41 19.11
C GLU A 50 -21.33 -8.54 20.27
N VAL A 51 -21.19 -9.07 21.49
CA VAL A 51 -20.55 -8.35 22.61
C VAL A 51 -19.04 -8.21 22.41
N TYR A 52 -18.36 -9.22 21.84
CA TYR A 52 -16.91 -9.16 21.54
C TYR A 52 -16.55 -8.14 20.44
N ARG A 53 -17.48 -7.79 19.55
CA ARG A 53 -17.20 -6.96 18.37
C ARG A 53 -16.51 -5.64 18.72
N ASN A 54 -17.04 -4.88 19.66
CA ASN A 54 -16.48 -3.58 19.98
C ASN A 54 -15.08 -3.66 20.61
N PRO A 55 -14.81 -4.46 21.65
CA PRO A 55 -13.46 -4.64 22.19
C PRO A 55 -12.46 -5.13 21.13
N VAL A 56 -12.81 -6.12 20.33
CA VAL A 56 -11.93 -6.65 19.26
C VAL A 56 -11.61 -5.57 18.24
N ASN A 57 -12.62 -4.83 17.76
CA ASN A 57 -12.39 -3.75 16.78
C ASN A 57 -11.52 -2.62 17.37
N THR A 58 -11.70 -2.27 18.64
CA THR A 58 -10.90 -1.23 19.30
C THR A 58 -9.43 -1.64 19.42
N VAL A 59 -9.18 -2.85 19.91
CA VAL A 59 -7.82 -3.36 20.10
C VAL A 59 -7.12 -3.58 18.76
N THR A 60 -7.80 -4.17 17.77
CA THR A 60 -7.21 -4.38 16.44
C THR A 60 -6.90 -3.05 15.74
N ALA A 61 -7.76 -2.05 15.84
CA ALA A 61 -7.52 -0.71 15.28
C ALA A 61 -6.31 -0.02 15.92
N SER A 62 -6.17 -0.11 17.25
CA SER A 62 -5.02 0.43 17.98
C SER A 62 -3.71 -0.23 17.53
N LEU A 63 -3.65 -1.56 17.48
CA LEU A 63 -2.46 -2.27 17.02
C LEU A 63 -2.13 -2.00 15.55
N GLN A 64 -3.13 -1.91 14.68
CA GLN A 64 -2.94 -1.60 13.27
C GLN A 64 -2.40 -0.20 13.02
N SER A 65 -2.77 0.80 13.82
CA SER A 65 -2.25 2.17 13.68
C SER A 65 -0.74 2.23 13.87
N HIS A 66 -0.20 1.48 14.82
CA HIS A 66 1.24 1.39 15.07
C HIS A 66 1.96 0.59 13.95
N LEU A 67 1.35 -0.51 13.48
CA LEU A 67 1.94 -1.35 12.44
C LEU A 67 2.00 -0.65 11.08
N GLY A 68 1.04 0.22 10.78
CA GLY A 68 0.94 0.92 9.50
C GLY A 68 2.04 1.96 9.24
N GLN A 69 2.81 2.32 10.25
CA GLN A 69 3.92 3.27 10.13
C GLN A 69 5.28 2.57 10.04
N GLN A 70 5.31 1.26 10.23
CA GLN A 70 6.56 0.50 10.30
C GLN A 70 6.98 -0.01 8.92
N PRO A 71 8.22 0.25 8.51
CA PRO A 71 8.75 -0.31 7.28
C PRO A 71 9.04 -1.81 7.42
N LEU A 72 9.23 -2.49 6.29
CA LEU A 72 9.62 -3.89 6.27
C LEU A 72 11.15 -4.05 6.20
N PRO A 73 11.64 -5.12 6.82
CA PRO A 73 10.95 -6.17 7.58
C PRO A 73 10.45 -5.69 8.94
N LEU A 74 9.28 -6.16 9.35
CA LEU A 74 8.74 -5.83 10.68
C LEU A 74 9.67 -6.36 11.79
N SER A 75 9.80 -5.59 12.88
CA SER A 75 10.49 -6.03 14.10
C SER A 75 9.83 -7.29 14.70
N GLN A 76 10.51 -8.00 15.58
CA GLN A 76 9.97 -9.19 16.21
C GLN A 76 8.68 -8.88 17.00
N ASN A 77 8.64 -7.76 17.71
CA ASN A 77 7.45 -7.34 18.46
C ASN A 77 6.30 -6.98 17.51
N SER A 78 6.58 -6.22 16.45
CA SER A 78 5.57 -5.87 15.43
C SER A 78 5.02 -7.11 14.72
N ARG A 79 5.85 -8.13 14.45
CA ARG A 79 5.37 -9.41 13.90
C ARG A 79 4.45 -10.16 14.88
N ARG A 80 4.72 -10.09 16.18
CA ARG A 80 3.82 -10.68 17.21
C ARG A 80 2.48 -9.94 17.24
N SER A 81 2.51 -8.61 17.24
CA SER A 81 1.29 -7.79 17.18
C SER A 81 0.51 -8.02 15.88
N ALA A 82 1.17 -8.10 14.74
CA ALA A 82 0.52 -8.43 13.46
C ALA A 82 -0.12 -9.83 13.49
N LYS A 83 0.56 -10.81 14.08
CA LYS A 83 0.00 -12.16 14.23
C LYS A 83 -1.25 -12.17 15.09
N ILE A 84 -1.25 -11.48 16.23
CA ILE A 84 -2.41 -11.49 17.14
C ILE A 84 -3.62 -10.81 16.52
N VAL A 85 -3.45 -9.71 15.79
CA VAL A 85 -4.53 -9.04 15.04
C VAL A 85 -5.14 -9.99 14.00
N ARG A 86 -4.29 -10.71 13.25
CA ARG A 86 -4.75 -11.71 12.28
C ARG A 86 -5.57 -12.81 12.94
N GLU A 87 -5.07 -13.37 14.06
CA GLU A 87 -5.75 -14.46 14.75
C GLU A 87 -7.06 -14.00 15.42
N LEU A 88 -7.15 -12.76 15.94
CA LEU A 88 -8.41 -12.19 16.45
C LEU A 88 -9.49 -12.12 15.37
N ASN A 89 -9.15 -11.59 14.20
CA ASN A 89 -10.10 -11.54 13.08
C ASN A 89 -10.49 -12.95 12.62
N ARG A 90 -9.54 -13.89 12.63
CA ARG A 90 -9.80 -15.29 12.28
C ARG A 90 -10.76 -15.95 13.26
N GLU A 91 -10.54 -15.82 14.57
CA GLU A 91 -11.42 -16.42 15.59
C GLU A 91 -12.82 -15.79 15.57
N MET A 92 -12.95 -14.50 15.31
CA MET A 92 -14.26 -13.88 15.08
C MET A 92 -14.97 -14.48 13.86
N ALA A 93 -14.28 -14.64 12.74
CA ALA A 93 -14.83 -15.29 11.55
C ALA A 93 -15.23 -16.75 11.84
N VAL A 94 -14.39 -17.53 12.53
CA VAL A 94 -14.67 -18.90 12.94
C VAL A 94 -15.93 -18.97 13.80
N GLY A 95 -16.06 -18.06 14.77
CA GLY A 95 -17.24 -18.00 15.63
C GLY A 95 -18.54 -17.83 14.85
N TYR A 96 -18.58 -16.86 13.92
CA TYR A 96 -19.76 -16.64 13.10
C TYR A 96 -20.02 -17.78 12.09
N LYS A 97 -18.98 -18.37 11.51
CA LYS A 97 -19.12 -19.58 10.67
C LYS A 97 -19.72 -20.74 11.46
N THR A 98 -19.33 -20.92 12.71
CA THR A 98 -19.91 -21.92 13.61
C THR A 98 -21.41 -21.66 13.85
N VAL A 99 -21.82 -20.39 13.98
CA VAL A 99 -23.25 -20.03 14.03
C VAL A 99 -23.96 -20.42 12.74
N VAL A 100 -23.39 -20.09 11.56
CA VAL A 100 -23.96 -20.44 10.24
C VAL A 100 -24.17 -21.96 10.11
N VAL A 101 -23.15 -22.75 10.46
CA VAL A 101 -23.23 -24.22 10.44
C VAL A 101 -24.31 -24.74 11.39
N GLY A 102 -24.39 -24.20 12.61
CA GLY A 102 -25.40 -24.61 13.59
C GLY A 102 -26.83 -24.19 13.25
N LEU A 103 -27.02 -23.22 12.35
CA LEU A 103 -28.33 -22.83 11.82
C LEU A 103 -28.73 -23.66 10.59
N HIS A 104 -27.78 -24.31 9.92
CA HIS A 104 -28.02 -25.04 8.66
C HIS A 104 -29.11 -26.12 8.85
N GLY A 105 -30.11 -26.13 7.96
CA GLY A 105 -31.25 -27.07 8.02
C GLY A 105 -32.24 -26.83 9.15
N SER A 106 -32.00 -25.84 10.04
CA SER A 106 -32.94 -25.55 11.13
C SER A 106 -34.22 -24.88 10.64
N TRP A 107 -35.33 -25.05 11.40
CA TRP A 107 -36.59 -24.35 11.13
C TRP A 107 -36.44 -22.81 11.17
N ARG A 108 -35.50 -22.28 11.99
CA ARG A 108 -35.20 -20.86 12.07
C ARG A 108 -34.64 -20.31 10.76
N GLN A 109 -33.79 -21.06 10.07
CA GLN A 109 -33.25 -20.67 8.77
C GLN A 109 -34.37 -20.47 7.72
N ARG A 110 -35.43 -21.31 7.78
CA ARG A 110 -36.56 -21.23 6.84
C ARG A 110 -37.49 -20.05 7.13
N LEU A 111 -37.75 -19.74 8.40
CA LEU A 111 -38.72 -18.73 8.80
C LEU A 111 -38.11 -17.33 9.01
N PHE A 112 -36.87 -17.23 9.43
CA PHE A 112 -36.22 -15.96 9.79
C PHE A 112 -34.98 -15.70 8.91
N ARG A 113 -35.20 -15.31 7.67
CA ARG A 113 -34.12 -15.04 6.70
C ARG A 113 -33.08 -14.06 7.21
N LYS A 114 -33.51 -12.95 7.85
CA LYS A 114 -32.60 -11.92 8.42
C LYS A 114 -31.67 -12.50 9.50
N SER A 115 -32.15 -13.42 10.31
CA SER A 115 -31.35 -14.03 11.39
C SER A 115 -30.24 -14.96 10.86
N THR A 116 -30.35 -15.44 9.61
CA THR A 116 -29.28 -16.22 8.96
C THR A 116 -28.34 -15.32 8.15
N ALA A 117 -28.81 -14.20 7.62
CA ALA A 117 -27.99 -13.28 6.86
C ALA A 117 -26.93 -12.58 7.74
N LEU A 118 -27.27 -12.22 8.98
CA LEU A 118 -26.38 -11.55 9.91
C LEU A 118 -25.05 -12.32 10.15
N PRO A 119 -25.06 -13.58 10.61
CA PRO A 119 -23.81 -14.29 10.87
C PRO A 119 -22.97 -14.54 9.58
N ILE A 120 -23.59 -14.67 8.41
CA ILE A 120 -22.85 -14.77 7.14
C ILE A 120 -22.14 -13.43 6.83
N GLU A 121 -22.83 -12.30 6.93
CA GLU A 121 -22.24 -10.97 6.75
C GLU A 121 -21.10 -10.73 7.73
N ARG A 122 -21.29 -11.07 9.02
CA ARG A 122 -20.24 -10.93 10.03
C ARG A 122 -19.02 -11.79 9.76
N ALA A 123 -19.22 -13.05 9.32
CA ALA A 123 -18.10 -13.92 8.93
C ALA A 123 -17.32 -13.32 7.75
N LEU A 124 -18.01 -12.85 6.71
CA LEU A 124 -17.38 -12.16 5.56
C LEU A 124 -16.65 -10.89 6.00
N ARG A 125 -17.26 -10.09 6.87
CA ARG A 125 -16.61 -8.89 7.41
C ARG A 125 -15.27 -9.22 8.05
N TYR A 126 -15.20 -10.18 8.96
CA TYR A 126 -13.96 -10.50 9.66
C TYR A 126 -12.93 -11.21 8.77
N LEU A 127 -13.36 -11.97 7.75
CA LEU A 127 -12.44 -12.46 6.70
C LEU A 127 -11.89 -11.30 5.85
N GLY A 128 -12.71 -10.31 5.54
CA GLY A 128 -12.29 -9.07 4.88
C GLY A 128 -11.27 -8.29 5.71
N GLU A 129 -11.55 -8.07 7.00
CA GLU A 129 -10.62 -7.41 7.93
C GLU A 129 -9.28 -8.17 8.07
N LEU A 130 -9.33 -9.51 8.06
CA LEU A 130 -8.13 -10.35 8.06
C LEU A 130 -7.30 -10.11 6.79
N LEU A 131 -7.93 -10.08 5.61
CA LEU A 131 -7.27 -9.80 4.35
C LEU A 131 -6.67 -8.39 4.33
N VAL A 132 -7.45 -7.36 4.72
CA VAL A 132 -6.99 -5.97 4.82
C VAL A 132 -5.77 -5.87 5.74
N HIS A 133 -5.82 -6.54 6.90
CA HIS A 133 -4.69 -6.55 7.82
C HIS A 133 -3.44 -7.18 7.19
N CYS A 134 -3.57 -8.33 6.52
CA CYS A 134 -2.44 -8.97 5.83
C CYS A 134 -1.84 -8.05 4.75
N TYR A 135 -2.67 -7.35 4.00
CA TYR A 135 -2.22 -6.38 2.99
C TYR A 135 -1.53 -5.17 3.62
N HIS A 136 -2.09 -4.66 4.73
CA HIS A 136 -1.56 -3.51 5.45
C HIS A 136 -0.14 -3.73 5.98
N VAL A 137 0.17 -4.94 6.41
CA VAL A 137 1.50 -5.34 6.92
C VAL A 137 2.32 -6.13 5.90
N TYR A 138 1.88 -6.22 4.66
CA TYR A 138 2.50 -6.97 3.56
C TYR A 138 2.83 -8.44 3.90
N MET A 139 2.08 -9.05 4.80
CA MET A 139 2.20 -10.47 5.09
C MET A 139 1.28 -11.31 4.19
N PRO A 140 1.65 -12.54 3.82
CA PRO A 140 0.76 -13.40 3.07
C PRO A 140 -0.50 -13.69 3.89
N TYR A 141 -1.64 -13.65 3.22
CA TYR A 141 -2.89 -14.10 3.85
C TYR A 141 -2.88 -15.63 4.04
N PRO A 142 -3.64 -16.16 5.04
CA PRO A 142 -3.71 -17.60 5.27
C PRO A 142 -4.22 -18.36 4.05
N PRO A 143 -3.73 -19.58 3.79
CA PRO A 143 -4.31 -20.46 2.78
C PRO A 143 -5.81 -20.66 3.02
N LEU A 144 -6.55 -20.82 1.94
CA LEU A 144 -7.99 -21.10 1.90
C LEU A 144 -8.90 -19.94 2.31
N VAL A 145 -8.36 -18.77 2.70
CA VAL A 145 -9.19 -17.64 3.13
C VAL A 145 -10.13 -17.14 2.01
N TRP A 146 -9.67 -17.14 0.76
CA TRP A 146 -10.52 -16.77 -0.36
C TRP A 146 -11.58 -17.82 -0.65
N LEU A 147 -11.26 -19.11 -0.52
CA LEU A 147 -12.26 -20.17 -0.65
C LEU A 147 -13.34 -20.04 0.42
N GLU A 148 -12.99 -19.69 1.67
CA GLU A 148 -13.97 -19.42 2.72
C GLU A 148 -14.88 -18.22 2.38
N VAL A 149 -14.31 -17.14 1.85
CA VAL A 149 -15.06 -15.97 1.37
C VAL A 149 -16.03 -16.36 0.24
N HIS A 150 -15.55 -17.11 -0.74
CA HIS A 150 -16.37 -17.55 -1.87
C HIS A 150 -17.47 -18.52 -1.44
N GLU A 151 -17.18 -19.44 -0.53
CA GLU A 151 -18.14 -20.44 -0.04
C GLU A 151 -19.28 -19.78 0.75
N LEU A 152 -18.98 -18.80 1.61
CA LEU A 152 -20.01 -18.06 2.34
C LEU A 152 -20.94 -17.29 1.38
N PHE A 153 -20.38 -16.67 0.34
CA PHE A 153 -21.17 -15.98 -0.66
C PHE A 153 -22.03 -16.96 -1.48
N ARG A 154 -21.46 -18.08 -1.94
CA ARG A 154 -22.18 -19.13 -2.65
C ARG A 154 -23.32 -19.68 -1.81
N TYR A 155 -23.08 -19.94 -0.52
CA TYR A 155 -24.11 -20.41 0.41
C TYR A 155 -25.23 -19.39 0.59
N ALA A 156 -24.90 -18.11 0.71
CA ALA A 156 -25.89 -17.03 0.77
C ALA A 156 -26.77 -16.98 -0.50
N GLN A 157 -26.16 -17.14 -1.68
CA GLN A 157 -26.91 -17.22 -2.95
C GLN A 157 -27.85 -18.42 -3.01
N GLN A 158 -27.42 -19.60 -2.56
CA GLN A 158 -28.29 -20.79 -2.50
C GLN A 158 -29.51 -20.57 -1.62
N LEU A 159 -29.36 -19.78 -0.55
CA LEU A 159 -30.46 -19.42 0.35
C LEU A 159 -31.22 -18.16 -0.09
N GLN A 160 -30.80 -17.50 -1.18
CA GLN A 160 -31.30 -16.20 -1.66
C GLN A 160 -31.22 -15.11 -0.56
N LEU A 161 -30.12 -15.07 0.20
CA LEU A 161 -29.88 -14.14 1.29
C LEU A 161 -28.92 -13.01 0.92
N GLU A 162 -28.30 -13.05 -0.25
CA GLU A 162 -27.22 -12.15 -0.66
C GLU A 162 -27.60 -10.68 -0.67
N SER A 163 -28.89 -10.37 -0.90
CA SER A 163 -29.41 -8.99 -0.93
C SER A 163 -30.24 -8.63 0.30
N VAL A 164 -30.33 -9.52 1.31
CA VAL A 164 -31.06 -9.23 2.54
C VAL A 164 -30.36 -8.13 3.33
N PRO A 165 -31.05 -7.02 3.70
CA PRO A 165 -30.45 -5.95 4.49
C PRO A 165 -30.03 -6.44 5.88
N VAL A 166 -28.80 -6.15 6.25
CA VAL A 166 -28.23 -6.42 7.57
C VAL A 166 -27.86 -5.09 8.22
N GLU A 167 -28.35 -4.88 9.44
CA GLU A 167 -28.03 -3.69 10.21
C GLU A 167 -26.55 -3.69 10.64
N ILE A 168 -25.92 -2.55 10.46
CA ILE A 168 -24.54 -2.31 10.88
C ILE A 168 -24.49 -1.08 11.77
N THR A 169 -23.71 -1.23 12.83
CA THR A 169 -23.28 -0.12 13.67
C THR A 169 -21.77 -0.02 13.53
N SER A 170 -21.28 1.07 12.99
CA SER A 170 -19.85 1.36 12.84
C SER A 170 -19.51 2.68 13.52
N ARG A 171 -18.22 3.00 13.61
CA ARG A 171 -17.76 4.33 14.05
C ARG A 171 -18.25 5.46 13.14
N GLU A 172 -18.60 5.12 11.90
CA GLU A 172 -19.07 6.06 10.86
C GLU A 172 -20.59 6.25 10.86
N GLY A 173 -21.32 5.58 11.79
CA GLY A 173 -22.76 5.69 11.95
C GLY A 173 -23.50 4.35 11.88
N ALA A 174 -24.82 4.42 12.03
CA ALA A 174 -25.74 3.30 11.81
C ALA A 174 -26.16 3.28 10.34
N GLY A 175 -26.22 2.10 9.74
CA GLY A 175 -26.61 1.91 8.35
C GLY A 175 -27.02 0.47 8.07
N THR A 176 -27.22 0.17 6.81
CA THR A 176 -27.50 -1.18 6.35
C THR A 176 -26.48 -1.58 5.29
N THR A 177 -26.15 -2.86 5.23
CA THR A 177 -25.37 -3.50 4.16
C THR A 177 -26.00 -4.81 3.81
N SER A 178 -25.47 -5.46 2.77
CA SER A 178 -25.86 -6.80 2.37
C SER A 178 -24.65 -7.71 2.25
N ILE A 179 -24.87 -9.01 2.20
CA ILE A 179 -23.82 -10.00 1.96
C ILE A 179 -23.16 -9.72 0.59
N LYS A 180 -23.96 -9.35 -0.43
CA LYS A 180 -23.47 -9.00 -1.76
C LYS A 180 -22.53 -7.80 -1.72
N GLU A 181 -22.91 -6.72 -1.04
CA GLU A 181 -22.05 -5.52 -0.89
C GLU A 181 -20.76 -5.83 -0.14
N ARG A 182 -20.84 -6.59 0.95
CA ARG A 182 -19.65 -7.00 1.70
C ARG A 182 -18.71 -7.87 0.86
N TYR A 183 -19.25 -8.80 0.12
CA TYR A 183 -18.47 -9.66 -0.77
C TYR A 183 -17.87 -8.85 -1.94
N SER A 184 -18.62 -7.91 -2.53
CA SER A 184 -18.12 -6.99 -3.56
C SER A 184 -16.96 -6.14 -3.04
N GLN A 185 -17.05 -5.62 -1.80
CA GLN A 185 -15.98 -4.86 -1.15
C GLN A 185 -14.67 -5.67 -1.08
N ILE A 186 -14.75 -6.93 -0.63
CA ILE A 186 -13.58 -7.82 -0.53
C ILE A 186 -13.00 -8.11 -1.92
N CYS A 187 -13.86 -8.42 -2.89
CA CYS A 187 -13.45 -8.71 -4.27
C CYS A 187 -12.77 -7.53 -4.96
N LEU A 188 -13.35 -6.33 -4.85
CA LEU A 188 -12.83 -5.08 -5.43
C LEU A 188 -11.49 -4.70 -4.83
N LEU A 189 -11.31 -4.86 -3.51
CA LEU A 189 -10.02 -4.65 -2.88
C LEU A 189 -8.98 -5.65 -3.40
N GLY A 190 -9.35 -6.93 -3.51
CA GLY A 190 -8.46 -7.97 -4.05
C GLY A 190 -7.98 -7.69 -5.48
N LEU A 191 -8.83 -7.07 -6.32
CA LEU A 191 -8.49 -6.66 -7.69
C LEU A 191 -7.43 -5.55 -7.73
N CYS A 192 -7.31 -4.72 -6.69
CA CYS A 192 -6.31 -3.65 -6.62
C CYS A 192 -4.86 -4.16 -6.50
N ASN A 193 -4.64 -5.47 -6.44
CA ASN A 193 -3.31 -6.04 -6.14
C ASN A 193 -2.69 -5.40 -4.88
N PRO A 194 -3.27 -5.59 -3.69
CA PRO A 194 -2.95 -4.75 -2.51
C PRO A 194 -1.49 -4.78 -2.06
N TYR A 195 -0.74 -5.83 -2.40
CA TYR A 195 0.71 -5.88 -2.17
C TYR A 195 1.53 -4.95 -3.07
N ARG A 196 0.88 -4.26 -4.02
CA ARG A 196 1.46 -3.22 -4.88
C ARG A 196 1.07 -1.81 -4.44
N LEU A 197 0.13 -1.68 -3.53
CA LEU A 197 -0.28 -0.39 -2.99
C LEU A 197 0.76 0.09 -1.96
N PRO A 198 1.09 1.37 -1.92
CA PRO A 198 1.83 1.98 -0.83
C PRO A 198 1.21 1.67 0.54
N GLN A 199 2.04 1.71 1.57
CA GLN A 199 1.62 1.41 2.94
C GLN A 199 0.45 2.28 3.38
N GLY A 200 -0.57 1.65 3.97
CA GLY A 200 -1.80 2.31 4.40
C GLY A 200 -2.88 2.44 3.33
N GLU A 201 -2.54 2.43 2.04
CA GLU A 201 -3.54 2.62 0.97
C GLU A 201 -4.58 1.49 0.90
N ALA A 202 -4.19 0.24 1.15
CA ALA A 202 -5.15 -0.87 1.16
C ALA A 202 -6.30 -0.64 2.16
N LYS A 203 -6.01 -0.04 3.32
CA LYS A 203 -7.00 0.33 4.31
C LYS A 203 -7.88 1.49 3.84
N LYS A 204 -7.29 2.53 3.26
CA LYS A 204 -8.03 3.67 2.68
C LYS A 204 -8.99 3.20 1.57
N VAL A 205 -8.53 2.31 0.69
CA VAL A 205 -9.37 1.70 -0.36
C VAL A 205 -10.50 0.87 0.25
N HIS A 206 -10.23 0.08 1.29
CA HIS A 206 -11.26 -0.70 1.98
C HIS A 206 -12.33 0.20 2.61
N THR A 207 -11.93 1.31 3.23
CA THR A 207 -12.87 2.31 3.79
C THR A 207 -13.70 2.98 2.69
N PHE A 208 -13.08 3.37 1.58
CA PHE A 208 -13.80 3.90 0.42
C PHE A 208 -14.84 2.89 -0.10
N LEU A 209 -14.45 1.65 -0.29
CA LEU A 209 -15.32 0.58 -0.78
C LEU A 209 -16.46 0.23 0.18
N TYR A 210 -16.34 0.55 1.47
CA TYR A 210 -17.44 0.38 2.42
C TYR A 210 -18.70 1.17 2.02
N GLN A 211 -18.52 2.34 1.41
CA GLN A 211 -19.63 3.17 0.92
C GLN A 211 -20.03 2.84 -0.52
N TRP A 212 -19.07 2.44 -1.36
CA TRP A 212 -19.26 2.43 -2.82
C TRP A 212 -19.27 1.04 -3.45
N ALA A 213 -18.94 -0.02 -2.72
CA ALA A 213 -18.90 -1.39 -3.27
C ALA A 213 -20.27 -1.87 -3.78
N GLY A 214 -21.37 -1.32 -3.27
CA GLY A 214 -22.72 -1.60 -3.75
C GLY A 214 -23.00 -1.14 -5.18
N MET A 215 -22.15 -0.27 -5.76
CA MET A 215 -22.23 0.13 -7.16
C MET A 215 -21.71 -0.96 -8.14
N ALA A 216 -20.96 -1.94 -7.63
CA ALA A 216 -20.55 -3.08 -8.44
C ALA A 216 -21.62 -4.16 -8.43
N ASP A 217 -21.80 -4.82 -9.56
CA ASP A 217 -22.77 -5.91 -9.69
C ASP A 217 -22.06 -7.25 -9.82
N ILE A 218 -22.67 -8.31 -9.24
CA ILE A 218 -22.18 -9.68 -9.32
C ILE A 218 -23.27 -10.52 -9.94
N GLN A 219 -22.96 -11.06 -11.11
CA GLN A 219 -23.91 -11.78 -11.94
C GLN A 219 -23.49 -13.23 -12.16
N VAL A 220 -24.49 -14.08 -12.39
CA VAL A 220 -24.28 -15.42 -12.96
C VAL A 220 -24.06 -15.25 -14.46
N PRO A 221 -23.05 -15.91 -15.06
CA PRO A 221 -22.84 -15.82 -16.50
C PRO A 221 -24.07 -16.26 -17.30
N ALA A 222 -24.56 -15.37 -18.18
CA ALA A 222 -25.79 -15.61 -18.96
C ALA A 222 -25.55 -16.17 -20.37
N GLY A 223 -24.28 -16.36 -20.79
CA GLY A 223 -23.94 -16.87 -22.14
C GLY A 223 -22.71 -16.18 -22.75
N ALA A 224 -22.46 -16.46 -24.05
CA ALA A 224 -21.25 -16.06 -24.77
C ALA A 224 -21.05 -14.53 -24.96
N GLU A 225 -22.05 -13.71 -24.65
CA GLU A 225 -22.03 -12.26 -24.86
C GLU A 225 -21.60 -11.45 -23.61
N SER A 226 -20.95 -12.08 -22.62
CA SER A 226 -20.40 -11.36 -21.47
C SER A 226 -19.33 -10.37 -21.96
N GLN A 227 -19.68 -9.09 -21.91
CA GLN A 227 -18.89 -7.98 -22.46
C GLN A 227 -17.47 -7.92 -21.88
N SER A 228 -16.51 -7.55 -22.71
CA SER A 228 -15.15 -7.24 -22.31
C SER A 228 -15.16 -6.08 -21.30
N GLY A 229 -14.53 -6.26 -20.15
CA GLY A 229 -14.47 -5.25 -19.07
C GLY A 229 -14.81 -5.80 -17.70
N ASN A 230 -15.40 -6.98 -17.65
CA ASN A 230 -15.82 -7.62 -16.42
C ASN A 230 -14.73 -8.56 -15.86
N PHE A 231 -14.74 -8.72 -14.54
CA PHE A 231 -13.85 -9.60 -13.84
C PHE A 231 -14.51 -10.93 -13.54
N SER A 232 -13.78 -12.03 -13.71
CA SER A 232 -14.27 -13.36 -13.36
C SER A 232 -13.88 -13.72 -11.93
N ILE A 233 -14.84 -14.26 -11.19
CA ILE A 233 -14.66 -14.83 -9.86
C ILE A 233 -14.82 -16.34 -10.00
N ASP A 234 -13.77 -17.10 -9.83
CA ASP A 234 -13.83 -18.55 -9.73
C ASP A 234 -14.05 -18.93 -8.27
N LEU A 235 -15.27 -19.36 -7.94
CA LEU A 235 -15.69 -19.70 -6.57
C LEU A 235 -14.96 -20.91 -5.97
N LEU A 236 -14.22 -21.67 -6.79
CA LEU A 236 -13.43 -22.84 -6.35
C LEU A 236 -11.93 -22.55 -6.29
N ARG A 237 -11.51 -21.31 -6.55
CA ARG A 237 -10.12 -20.90 -6.52
C ARG A 237 -9.79 -20.13 -5.24
N ASP A 238 -8.72 -20.49 -4.54
CA ASP A 238 -8.22 -19.71 -3.41
C ASP A 238 -7.48 -18.45 -3.90
N GLY A 239 -8.22 -17.42 -4.25
CA GLY A 239 -7.66 -16.15 -4.71
C GLY A 239 -8.70 -15.13 -5.14
N PRO A 240 -8.29 -13.86 -5.29
CA PRO A 240 -9.17 -12.77 -5.66
C PRO A 240 -9.70 -12.92 -7.10
N PRO A 241 -10.73 -12.13 -7.50
CA PRO A 241 -11.17 -12.04 -8.87
C PRO A 241 -10.04 -11.76 -9.85
N MET A 242 -10.22 -12.13 -11.10
CA MET A 242 -9.25 -11.90 -12.19
C MET A 242 -9.94 -11.27 -13.40
N LYS A 243 -9.18 -10.54 -14.22
CA LYS A 243 -9.69 -10.12 -15.51
C LYS A 243 -10.03 -11.35 -16.36
N SER A 244 -11.24 -11.41 -16.86
CA SER A 244 -11.63 -12.45 -17.81
C SER A 244 -10.91 -12.23 -19.14
N ARG A 245 -10.18 -13.23 -19.61
CA ARG A 245 -9.53 -13.19 -20.94
C ARG A 245 -10.43 -13.70 -22.04
N GLN A 246 -11.49 -14.40 -21.68
CA GLN A 246 -12.44 -15.01 -22.59
C GLN A 246 -13.85 -14.87 -22.02
N PRO A 247 -14.88 -14.82 -22.86
CA PRO A 247 -16.26 -14.84 -22.41
C PRO A 247 -16.52 -16.07 -21.53
N VAL A 248 -17.19 -15.84 -20.40
CA VAL A 248 -17.52 -16.92 -19.47
C VAL A 248 -18.77 -17.61 -19.98
N SER A 249 -18.67 -18.89 -20.36
CA SER A 249 -19.79 -19.66 -20.87
C SER A 249 -20.84 -19.93 -19.78
N ALA A 250 -22.11 -20.07 -20.18
CA ALA A 250 -23.21 -20.44 -19.29
C ALA A 250 -22.97 -21.78 -18.57
N GLY A 251 -22.24 -22.72 -19.16
CA GLY A 251 -21.86 -23.99 -18.53
C GLY A 251 -21.00 -23.81 -17.26
N MET A 252 -20.34 -22.66 -17.07
CA MET A 252 -19.56 -22.33 -15.88
C MET A 252 -20.38 -21.64 -14.78
N ALA A 253 -21.66 -21.41 -14.96
CA ALA A 253 -22.55 -20.66 -14.04
C ALA A 253 -22.54 -21.19 -12.59
N LYS A 254 -22.34 -22.51 -12.41
CA LYS A 254 -22.21 -23.10 -11.06
C LYS A 254 -20.93 -22.74 -10.34
N ARG A 255 -19.87 -22.41 -11.08
CA ARG A 255 -18.51 -22.19 -10.57
C ARG A 255 -18.06 -20.74 -10.65
N VAL A 256 -18.48 -19.99 -11.66
CA VAL A 256 -17.97 -18.66 -11.94
C VAL A 256 -19.05 -17.60 -11.72
N ARG A 257 -18.65 -16.43 -11.28
CA ARG A 257 -19.43 -15.19 -11.27
C ARG A 257 -18.71 -14.13 -12.08
N VAL A 258 -19.47 -13.19 -12.61
CA VAL A 258 -18.95 -12.01 -13.29
C VAL A 258 -19.16 -10.82 -12.36
N LEU A 259 -18.08 -10.11 -12.06
CA LEU A 259 -18.10 -8.87 -11.31
C LEU A 259 -18.00 -7.71 -12.30
N ASP A 260 -19.06 -6.92 -12.41
CA ASP A 260 -19.10 -5.67 -13.17
C ASP A 260 -18.82 -4.49 -12.24
N ALA A 261 -17.70 -3.79 -12.48
CA ALA A 261 -17.31 -2.62 -11.73
C ALA A 261 -17.54 -1.30 -12.50
N SER A 262 -18.19 -1.32 -13.66
CA SER A 262 -18.31 -0.18 -14.58
C SER A 262 -18.89 1.07 -13.89
N SER A 263 -19.98 0.93 -13.13
CA SER A 263 -20.59 2.06 -12.41
C SER A 263 -19.67 2.64 -11.35
N LEU A 264 -18.90 1.81 -10.62
CA LEU A 264 -17.92 2.25 -9.63
C LEU A 264 -16.74 2.95 -10.31
N VAL A 265 -16.28 2.45 -11.45
CA VAL A 265 -15.22 3.06 -12.28
C VAL A 265 -15.62 4.46 -12.69
N GLU A 266 -16.81 4.68 -13.24
CA GLU A 266 -17.29 6.00 -13.65
C GLU A 266 -17.45 6.95 -12.45
N LYS A 267 -17.92 6.45 -11.32
CA LYS A 267 -17.99 7.23 -10.08
C LYS A 267 -16.60 7.67 -9.62
N THR A 268 -15.63 6.75 -9.64
CA THR A 268 -14.25 7.04 -9.25
C THR A 268 -13.60 8.05 -10.20
N LYS A 269 -13.83 7.93 -11.52
CA LYS A 269 -13.40 8.95 -12.52
C LYS A 269 -13.99 10.32 -12.21
N SER A 270 -15.24 10.39 -11.76
CA SER A 270 -15.86 11.68 -11.39
C SER A 270 -15.17 12.31 -10.17
N PHE A 271 -14.79 11.53 -9.16
CA PHE A 271 -14.03 12.02 -8.00
C PHE A 271 -12.63 12.49 -8.39
N ILE A 272 -11.92 11.75 -9.24
CA ILE A 272 -10.60 12.15 -9.75
C ILE A 272 -10.70 13.51 -10.44
N ARG A 273 -11.67 13.72 -11.35
CA ARG A 273 -11.88 15.01 -12.04
C ARG A 273 -12.12 16.16 -11.07
N ARG A 274 -12.95 15.97 -10.05
CA ARG A 274 -13.24 16.99 -9.03
C ARG A 274 -11.99 17.34 -8.21
N LEU A 275 -11.20 16.35 -7.81
CA LEU A 275 -9.92 16.57 -7.13
C LEU A 275 -8.90 17.31 -8.02
N GLU A 276 -8.84 16.98 -9.31
CA GLU A 276 -7.98 17.67 -10.30
C GLU A 276 -8.40 19.12 -10.55
N GLN A 277 -9.68 19.43 -10.38
CA GLN A 277 -10.24 20.79 -10.43
C GLN A 277 -10.00 21.59 -9.15
N GLY A 278 -9.32 20.99 -8.15
CA GLY A 278 -8.97 21.66 -6.89
C GLY A 278 -10.03 21.55 -5.81
N GLU A 279 -11.07 20.72 -5.99
CA GLU A 279 -12.05 20.50 -4.92
C GLU A 279 -11.39 19.77 -3.74
N PRO A 280 -11.53 20.27 -2.49
CA PRO A 280 -10.94 19.63 -1.33
C PRO A 280 -11.45 18.21 -1.12
N ALA A 281 -10.55 17.26 -0.87
CA ALA A 281 -10.91 15.85 -0.63
C ALA A 281 -11.90 15.70 0.53
N SER A 282 -11.85 16.59 1.53
CA SER A 282 -12.76 16.60 2.69
C SER A 282 -14.22 16.90 2.34
N GLN A 283 -14.49 17.51 1.18
CA GLN A 283 -15.84 17.79 0.69
C GLN A 283 -16.43 16.65 -0.15
N LEU A 284 -15.60 15.64 -0.45
CA LEU A 284 -16.00 14.47 -1.21
C LEU A 284 -16.26 13.30 -0.26
N PRO A 285 -17.23 12.44 -0.57
CA PRO A 285 -17.50 11.24 0.23
C PRO A 285 -16.48 10.13 -0.08
N LEU A 286 -15.22 10.38 0.28
CA LEU A 286 -14.09 9.49 -0.01
C LEU A 286 -13.67 8.63 1.19
N GLY A 287 -14.34 8.79 2.33
CA GLY A 287 -13.98 8.18 3.61
C GLY A 287 -13.08 9.08 4.47
N THR A 288 -13.12 8.87 5.77
CA THR A 288 -12.46 9.72 6.76
C THR A 288 -10.94 9.75 6.68
N GLU A 289 -10.33 8.78 6.00
CA GLU A 289 -8.88 8.66 5.87
C GLU A 289 -8.33 9.32 4.58
N CYS A 290 -9.20 9.93 3.76
CA CYS A 290 -8.86 10.50 2.46
C CYS A 290 -8.99 12.02 2.49
N LEU A 291 -8.04 12.70 3.12
CA LEU A 291 -8.11 14.15 3.39
C LEU A 291 -7.09 14.97 2.60
N ASP A 292 -6.15 14.33 1.90
CA ASP A 292 -5.02 14.99 1.25
C ASP A 292 -4.87 14.66 -0.24
N SER A 293 -3.93 15.33 -0.91
CA SER A 293 -3.61 15.12 -2.34
C SER A 293 -3.07 13.71 -2.65
N ALA A 294 -2.58 12.96 -1.66
CA ALA A 294 -2.13 11.59 -1.86
C ALA A 294 -3.27 10.64 -2.24
N CYS A 295 -4.51 11.02 -1.89
CA CYS A 295 -5.69 10.28 -2.31
C CYS A 295 -5.92 10.30 -3.83
N LEU A 296 -5.58 11.38 -4.50
CA LEU A 296 -5.68 11.45 -5.96
C LEU A 296 -4.83 10.36 -6.64
N GLU A 297 -3.58 10.22 -6.21
CA GLU A 297 -2.67 9.20 -6.75
C GLU A 297 -3.13 7.77 -6.39
N MET A 298 -3.69 7.58 -5.21
CA MET A 298 -4.29 6.31 -4.81
C MET A 298 -5.47 5.96 -5.74
N PHE A 299 -6.40 6.89 -5.98
CA PHE A 299 -7.53 6.65 -6.87
C PHE A 299 -7.12 6.38 -8.32
N ARG A 300 -6.08 7.06 -8.82
CA ARG A 300 -5.52 6.77 -10.15
C ARG A 300 -4.96 5.35 -10.24
N ARG A 301 -4.28 4.85 -9.19
CA ARG A 301 -3.77 3.47 -9.12
C ARG A 301 -4.90 2.44 -9.07
N VAL A 302 -5.87 2.67 -8.22
CA VAL A 302 -7.03 1.79 -8.03
C VAL A 302 -7.87 1.73 -9.30
N LEU A 303 -8.14 2.87 -9.92
CA LEU A 303 -8.88 2.96 -11.18
C LEU A 303 -8.22 2.12 -12.28
N ARG A 304 -6.90 2.18 -12.45
CA ARG A 304 -6.18 1.33 -13.42
C ARG A 304 -6.40 -0.17 -13.17
N SER A 305 -6.57 -0.57 -11.91
CA SER A 305 -6.83 -1.97 -11.56
C SER A 305 -8.27 -2.40 -11.87
N TRP A 306 -9.24 -1.49 -11.78
CA TRP A 306 -10.65 -1.77 -12.04
C TRP A 306 -11.07 -1.55 -13.49
N ASP A 307 -10.46 -0.61 -14.19
CA ASP A 307 -10.80 -0.27 -15.59
C ASP A 307 -9.94 -1.08 -16.58
N GLU A 308 -8.62 -0.98 -16.43
CA GLU A 308 -7.65 -1.70 -17.24
C GLU A 308 -6.83 -2.64 -16.38
N ALA A 309 -7.25 -3.89 -16.23
CA ALA A 309 -6.37 -4.85 -15.59
C ALA A 309 -5.09 -4.96 -16.45
N SER A 310 -4.00 -4.43 -15.93
CA SER A 310 -2.67 -4.49 -16.51
C SER A 310 -2.34 -5.94 -16.90
N LEU A 311 -2.47 -6.25 -18.17
CA LEU A 311 -1.99 -7.52 -18.72
C LEU A 311 -0.47 -7.51 -18.60
N ARG A 312 0.11 -8.60 -18.14
CA ARG A 312 1.56 -8.76 -18.14
C ARG A 312 2.07 -8.65 -19.58
N GLN A 313 2.88 -7.63 -19.84
CA GLN A 313 3.42 -7.38 -21.18
C GLN A 313 4.55 -8.36 -21.52
N HIS A 314 5.26 -8.90 -20.52
CA HIS A 314 6.43 -9.74 -20.71
C HIS A 314 6.32 -11.07 -19.99
N ASN A 315 6.79 -12.12 -20.65
CA ASN A 315 6.97 -13.43 -20.04
C ASN A 315 8.09 -13.36 -19.01
N ARG A 316 7.95 -14.13 -17.93
CA ARG A 316 8.98 -14.27 -16.89
C ARG A 316 9.74 -15.56 -17.08
N SER A 317 11.05 -15.48 -16.93
CA SER A 317 11.94 -16.62 -16.82
C SER A 317 12.40 -16.79 -15.37
N ARG A 318 12.78 -18.00 -15.01
CA ARG A 318 13.34 -18.28 -13.69
C ARG A 318 14.66 -17.54 -13.55
N GLY A 319 14.76 -16.68 -12.52
CA GLY A 319 15.97 -15.94 -12.23
C GLY A 319 17.08 -16.84 -11.70
N LYS A 320 18.32 -16.45 -11.94
CA LYS A 320 19.51 -17.13 -11.41
C LYS A 320 20.45 -16.09 -10.82
N GLY A 321 21.16 -16.47 -9.75
CA GLY A 321 22.23 -15.65 -9.18
C GLY A 321 21.76 -14.74 -8.04
N LEU A 322 22.70 -13.94 -7.61
CA LEU A 322 22.57 -12.91 -6.59
C LEU A 322 22.77 -11.55 -7.24
N VAL A 323 22.18 -10.54 -6.63
CA VAL A 323 22.39 -9.13 -6.96
C VAL A 323 22.72 -8.37 -5.69
N SER A 324 23.54 -7.36 -5.82
CA SER A 324 23.76 -6.35 -4.79
C SER A 324 22.67 -5.30 -4.89
N VAL A 325 22.09 -4.92 -3.76
CA VAL A 325 20.98 -3.95 -3.68
C VAL A 325 21.29 -2.90 -2.64
N CYS A 326 21.14 -1.64 -3.02
CA CYS A 326 21.08 -0.49 -2.12
C CYS A 326 19.71 0.17 -2.21
N ILE A 327 19.23 0.82 -1.12
CA ILE A 327 17.89 1.39 -1.04
C ILE A 327 17.96 2.91 -0.86
N GLY A 328 17.16 3.62 -1.64
CA GLY A 328 17.05 5.08 -1.62
C GLY A 328 17.94 5.76 -2.66
N ILE A 329 17.56 6.99 -3.02
CA ILE A 329 18.27 7.79 -4.03
C ILE A 329 19.67 8.14 -3.55
N GLU A 330 19.83 8.49 -2.29
CA GLU A 330 21.11 8.86 -1.68
C GLU A 330 22.10 7.68 -1.73
N SER A 331 21.65 6.47 -1.36
CA SER A 331 22.47 5.26 -1.45
C SER A 331 22.80 4.92 -2.91
N ALA A 332 21.82 5.01 -3.81
CA ALA A 332 22.02 4.73 -5.23
C ALA A 332 23.03 5.73 -5.83
N HIS A 333 22.92 7.01 -5.50
CA HIS A 333 23.87 8.04 -5.91
C HIS A 333 25.26 7.74 -5.37
N PHE A 334 25.41 7.52 -4.05
CA PHE A 334 26.69 7.24 -3.39
C PHE A 334 27.44 6.07 -4.03
N PHE A 335 26.78 4.93 -4.24
CA PHE A 335 27.45 3.76 -4.82
C PHE A 335 27.77 3.91 -6.30
N ALA A 336 26.96 4.65 -7.06
CA ALA A 336 27.25 4.93 -8.47
C ALA A 336 28.34 5.97 -8.66
N ASP A 337 28.51 6.89 -7.72
CA ASP A 337 29.60 7.91 -7.71
C ASP A 337 30.92 7.38 -7.09
N GLY A 338 31.11 6.06 -7.09
CA GLY A 338 32.33 5.45 -6.58
C GLY A 338 32.50 5.57 -5.06
N GLN A 339 31.40 5.54 -4.31
CA GLN A 339 31.35 5.64 -2.85
C GLN A 339 31.86 7.00 -2.32
N ARG A 340 31.60 8.07 -3.06
CA ARG A 340 31.87 9.43 -2.62
C ARG A 340 30.66 10.00 -1.87
N PRO A 341 30.86 10.61 -0.70
CA PRO A 341 29.81 11.34 -0.02
C PRO A 341 29.26 12.46 -0.90
N PHE A 342 27.93 12.62 -0.89
CA PHE A 342 27.31 13.76 -1.56
C PHE A 342 27.72 15.05 -0.82
N LEU A 343 28.47 15.90 -1.50
CA LEU A 343 28.80 17.24 -1.04
C LEU A 343 28.11 18.23 -1.98
N PRO A 344 27.32 19.19 -1.42
CA PRO A 344 26.78 20.28 -2.23
C PRO A 344 27.97 21.01 -2.90
N PRO A 345 27.87 21.35 -4.19
CA PRO A 345 28.90 22.20 -4.81
C PRO A 345 29.07 23.47 -3.99
N GLU A 346 30.33 23.85 -3.73
CA GLU A 346 30.61 25.18 -3.20
C GLU A 346 29.94 26.19 -4.13
N GLU A 347 29.23 27.18 -3.59
CA GLU A 347 28.46 28.15 -4.36
C GLU A 347 29.36 28.72 -5.47
N ILE A 348 29.09 28.40 -6.71
CA ILE A 348 29.56 29.16 -7.85
C ILE A 348 28.81 30.48 -7.77
N VAL A 349 29.40 31.48 -7.09
CA VAL A 349 28.92 32.84 -7.11
C VAL A 349 29.13 33.32 -8.54
N VAL A 350 28.13 33.15 -9.37
CA VAL A 350 28.02 33.92 -10.62
C VAL A 350 27.74 35.34 -10.14
N ALA A 351 28.80 36.15 -10.15
CA ALA A 351 28.72 37.59 -9.93
C ALA A 351 27.71 38.14 -10.95
N SER A 352 26.49 38.40 -10.49
CA SER A 352 25.59 39.32 -11.19
C SER A 352 26.07 40.70 -10.85
N GLU A 353 26.83 41.29 -11.79
CA GLU A 353 27.13 42.72 -11.78
C GLU A 353 25.83 43.52 -11.86
N ASP A 354 25.77 44.48 -10.95
CA ASP A 354 24.98 45.71 -10.97
C ASP A 354 23.45 45.69 -11.21
N MET A 355 22.77 45.96 -10.11
CA MET A 355 21.70 46.99 -10.15
C MET A 355 21.40 47.50 -8.73
N GLY A 356 21.87 48.73 -8.46
CA GLY A 356 21.13 49.81 -7.80
C GLY A 356 20.67 49.61 -6.35
N ASP A 357 21.46 50.19 -5.46
CA ASP A 357 21.11 50.68 -4.14
C ASP A 357 19.72 51.38 -4.08
N SER A 358 18.84 50.92 -3.20
CA SER A 358 17.86 51.77 -2.53
C SER A 358 17.46 51.14 -1.19
N GLY A 359 17.99 51.74 -0.12
CA GLY A 359 17.68 51.37 1.25
C GLY A 359 16.22 51.61 1.64
N VAL A 360 15.68 50.70 2.43
CA VAL A 360 14.67 51.01 3.45
C VAL A 360 14.95 50.11 4.67
N THR A 361 15.30 50.76 5.77
CA THR A 361 15.25 50.23 7.13
C THR A 361 13.80 49.98 7.51
N ASP A 362 13.46 48.79 8.02
CA ASP A 362 12.61 48.75 9.20
C ASP A 362 12.78 47.44 9.99
N SER A 363 12.89 47.65 11.28
CA SER A 363 13.03 46.68 12.35
C SER A 363 11.71 45.97 12.64
N ASP A 364 11.75 44.67 12.81
CA ASP A 364 10.84 44.01 13.75
C ASP A 364 11.47 42.74 14.33
N GLU A 365 11.70 42.81 15.63
CA GLU A 365 12.14 41.74 16.51
C GLU A 365 11.06 40.65 16.61
N HIS A 366 11.40 39.42 16.27
CA HIS A 366 10.67 38.25 16.75
C HIS A 366 11.62 37.29 17.47
N SER A 367 11.38 37.22 18.77
CA SER A 367 12.08 36.44 19.78
C SER A 367 12.09 34.93 19.46
N TYR A 368 13.31 34.40 19.36
CA TYR A 368 13.55 32.96 19.44
C TYR A 368 13.60 32.55 20.92
N ILE A 369 12.85 31.49 21.24
CA ILE A 369 12.95 30.80 22.52
C ILE A 369 14.15 29.87 22.43
N ASP A 370 15.20 30.18 23.15
CA ASP A 370 16.41 29.38 23.28
C ASP A 370 16.15 28.28 24.32
N PHE A 371 16.27 27.01 23.89
CA PHE A 371 16.29 25.88 24.81
C PHE A 371 17.75 25.50 25.08
N ASP A 372 18.30 26.00 26.13
CA ASP A 372 19.59 25.57 26.68
C ASP A 372 19.45 24.14 27.25
N LEU A 373 20.02 23.16 26.58
CA LEU A 373 20.39 21.88 27.16
C LEU A 373 21.89 21.86 27.43
N PRO A 374 22.34 21.40 28.61
CA PRO A 374 23.76 21.38 28.94
C PRO A 374 24.49 20.33 28.07
N ILE A 375 25.46 20.80 27.30
CA ILE A 375 26.42 19.97 26.56
C ILE A 375 27.50 19.55 27.53
N GLU A 376 27.51 18.30 27.97
CA GLU A 376 28.71 17.69 28.57
C GLU A 376 29.75 17.49 27.47
N SER A 377 30.86 18.18 27.57
CA SER A 377 31.99 18.06 26.66
C SER A 377 32.87 16.88 27.03
N ASP A 378 32.66 15.73 26.39
CA ASP A 378 33.70 14.73 26.24
C ASP A 378 34.42 14.96 24.91
N THR A 379 35.68 15.37 25.02
CA THR A 379 36.60 15.57 23.92
C THR A 379 37.08 14.24 23.35
N GLU A 380 36.26 13.58 22.51
CA GLU A 380 36.74 12.62 21.55
C GLU A 380 37.10 13.35 20.25
N LYS A 381 38.28 13.03 19.70
CA LYS A 381 38.75 13.56 18.41
C LYS A 381 37.70 13.27 17.33
N PRO A 382 37.40 14.23 16.43
CA PRO A 382 36.48 14.00 15.36
C PRO A 382 37.04 12.88 14.45
N GLU A 383 36.43 11.72 14.47
CA GLU A 383 36.55 10.77 13.36
C GLU A 383 36.23 11.53 12.06
N SER A 384 37.03 11.34 11.02
CA SER A 384 36.88 12.10 9.78
C SER A 384 35.43 11.97 9.28
N ALA A 385 34.85 13.07 8.83
CA ALA A 385 33.47 13.09 8.30
C ALA A 385 33.22 11.99 7.25
N GLU A 386 34.27 11.53 6.55
CA GLU A 386 34.23 10.40 5.61
C GLU A 386 33.96 9.04 6.26
N ALA A 387 34.41 8.80 7.51
CA ALA A 387 34.17 7.54 8.20
C ALA A 387 32.71 7.43 8.66
N VAL A 388 32.13 8.52 9.17
CA VAL A 388 30.74 8.59 9.64
C VAL A 388 29.74 8.43 8.48
N VAL A 389 30.09 8.90 7.27
CA VAL A 389 29.21 8.79 6.09
C VAL A 389 29.20 7.38 5.52
N LYS A 390 30.32 6.64 5.56
CA LYS A 390 30.39 5.26 5.05
C LYS A 390 29.53 4.28 5.84
N ASP A 391 29.32 4.51 7.12
CA ASP A 391 28.49 3.64 7.96
C ASP A 391 26.97 3.81 7.72
N ASN A 392 26.55 4.86 7.00
CA ASN A 392 25.14 5.11 6.72
C ASN A 392 24.59 4.41 5.48
N PHE A 393 25.45 3.93 4.56
CA PHE A 393 25.03 3.32 3.31
C PHE A 393 25.43 1.84 3.26
N HIS A 394 24.42 0.97 3.07
CA HIS A 394 24.61 -0.47 3.09
C HIS A 394 24.20 -1.13 1.77
N ILE A 395 24.99 -2.10 1.34
CA ILE A 395 24.65 -3.03 0.26
C ILE A 395 24.23 -4.35 0.89
N THR A 396 23.13 -4.90 0.40
CA THR A 396 22.69 -6.26 0.76
C THR A 396 22.59 -7.16 -0.46
N ARG A 397 22.82 -8.47 -0.26
CA ARG A 397 22.75 -9.46 -1.34
C ARG A 397 21.41 -10.16 -1.38
N TRP A 398 20.74 -10.05 -2.52
CA TRP A 398 19.41 -10.61 -2.74
C TRP A 398 19.43 -11.67 -3.85
N LYS A 399 18.60 -12.70 -3.70
CA LYS A 399 18.44 -13.74 -4.71
C LYS A 399 17.42 -13.29 -5.76
N VAL A 400 17.77 -13.44 -7.04
CA VAL A 400 16.82 -13.28 -8.15
C VAL A 400 15.95 -14.54 -8.23
N VAL A 401 14.63 -14.38 -8.02
CA VAL A 401 13.65 -15.47 -8.06
C VAL A 401 13.11 -15.65 -9.46
N ASP A 402 12.67 -14.56 -10.08
CA ASP A 402 12.26 -14.50 -11.48
C ASP A 402 12.66 -13.15 -12.10
N GLN A 403 12.71 -13.11 -13.43
CA GLN A 403 13.05 -11.91 -14.19
C GLN A 403 12.29 -11.83 -15.51
N SER A 404 12.09 -10.61 -16.00
CA SER A 404 11.52 -10.27 -17.30
C SER A 404 12.30 -9.10 -17.90
N ALA A 405 11.97 -8.68 -19.12
CA ALA A 405 12.61 -7.55 -19.77
C ALA A 405 12.49 -6.23 -18.98
N SER A 406 11.41 -6.04 -18.20
CA SER A 406 11.10 -4.79 -17.49
C SER A 406 11.23 -4.89 -15.97
N GLY A 407 11.60 -6.04 -15.41
CA GLY A 407 11.70 -6.15 -13.95
C GLY A 407 11.97 -7.53 -13.43
N MET A 408 12.11 -7.65 -12.12
CA MET A 408 12.45 -8.91 -11.45
C MET A 408 11.78 -9.05 -10.10
N LEU A 409 11.72 -10.29 -9.61
CA LEU A 409 11.36 -10.61 -8.22
C LEU A 409 12.65 -10.96 -7.47
N LEU A 410 12.93 -10.18 -6.45
CA LEU A 410 14.07 -10.35 -5.56
C LEU A 410 13.62 -10.89 -4.21
N ARG A 411 14.46 -11.71 -3.58
CA ARG A 411 14.22 -12.24 -2.23
C ARG A 411 15.42 -12.00 -1.35
N SER A 412 15.21 -11.36 -0.20
CA SER A 412 16.27 -11.18 0.80
C SER A 412 16.69 -12.52 1.40
N ARG A 413 17.94 -12.68 1.80
CA ARG A 413 18.41 -13.88 2.49
C ARG A 413 18.20 -13.83 3.99
N GLU A 414 18.28 -12.64 4.57
CA GLU A 414 18.16 -12.38 5.99
C GLU A 414 17.21 -11.23 6.20
N ALA A 415 16.72 -11.04 7.42
CA ALA A 415 16.01 -9.84 7.81
C ALA A 415 17.04 -8.71 7.94
N PRO A 416 17.27 -7.92 6.90
CA PRO A 416 18.30 -6.89 6.94
C PRO A 416 17.86 -5.77 7.88
N GLY A 417 18.82 -5.04 8.43
CA GLY A 417 18.58 -3.74 9.04
C GLY A 417 18.05 -2.68 8.07
N MET A 418 17.90 -3.06 6.80
CA MET A 418 17.42 -2.20 5.71
C MET A 418 15.91 -2.22 5.62
N GLN A 419 15.33 -1.05 5.56
CA GLN A 419 13.90 -0.82 5.46
C GLN A 419 13.51 -0.57 4.01
N VAL A 420 12.46 -1.26 3.53
CA VAL A 420 11.97 -1.15 2.16
C VAL A 420 10.46 -0.89 2.13
N ARG A 421 10.02 -0.04 1.21
CA ARG A 421 8.61 0.31 1.00
C ARG A 421 8.26 0.22 -0.49
N VAL A 422 6.98 0.00 -0.79
CA VAL A 422 6.48 0.14 -2.17
C VAL A 422 6.66 1.60 -2.61
N GLY A 423 7.28 1.79 -3.77
CA GLY A 423 7.61 3.09 -4.32
C GLY A 423 9.04 3.55 -4.01
N ASP A 424 9.85 2.79 -3.28
CA ASP A 424 11.26 3.14 -3.07
C ASP A 424 12.09 2.91 -4.33
N ILE A 425 13.11 3.76 -4.51
CA ILE A 425 14.17 3.57 -5.50
C ILE A 425 15.20 2.60 -4.94
N LEU A 426 15.65 1.69 -5.79
CA LEU A 426 16.75 0.78 -5.54
C LEU A 426 17.84 0.99 -6.58
N GLY A 427 19.10 0.92 -6.16
CA GLY A 427 20.22 0.62 -7.03
C GLY A 427 20.45 -0.89 -7.03
N ILE A 428 20.51 -1.51 -8.20
CA ILE A 428 20.73 -2.95 -8.37
C ILE A 428 21.99 -3.16 -9.20
N GLN A 429 22.92 -3.99 -8.70
CA GLN A 429 24.14 -4.37 -9.41
C GLN A 429 24.21 -5.89 -9.54
N PHE A 430 24.45 -6.39 -10.75
CA PHE A 430 24.61 -7.82 -11.01
C PHE A 430 26.04 -8.28 -10.73
N ASP A 431 26.20 -9.39 -10.02
CA ASP A 431 27.50 -9.95 -9.59
C ASP A 431 28.36 -10.54 -10.77
N VAL A 432 28.29 -10.00 -11.99
CA VAL A 432 28.84 -10.66 -13.18
C VAL A 432 30.19 -10.10 -13.64
N ALA A 433 30.59 -8.88 -13.27
CA ALA A 433 31.89 -8.29 -13.65
C ALA A 433 32.35 -7.19 -12.66
N ALA A 434 33.66 -6.96 -12.60
CA ALA A 434 34.26 -5.94 -11.74
C ALA A 434 33.82 -4.50 -12.10
N ASP A 435 33.34 -4.27 -13.35
CA ASP A 435 32.83 -2.98 -13.84
C ASP A 435 31.31 -2.97 -13.99
N SER A 436 30.58 -3.71 -13.14
CA SER A 436 29.14 -3.83 -13.27
C SER A 436 28.43 -2.52 -12.91
N VAL A 437 27.65 -2.03 -13.86
CA VAL A 437 26.87 -0.79 -13.77
C VAL A 437 25.70 -0.96 -12.81
N TRP A 438 25.34 0.09 -12.08
CA TRP A 438 24.16 0.15 -11.24
C TRP A 438 22.91 0.40 -12.09
N TRP A 439 21.86 -0.38 -11.86
CA TRP A 439 20.57 -0.30 -12.54
C TRP A 439 19.55 0.35 -11.61
N PRO A 440 18.87 1.42 -12.03
CA PRO A 440 17.81 2.05 -11.22
C PRO A 440 16.53 1.24 -11.32
N ALA A 441 15.93 0.95 -10.18
CA ALA A 441 14.71 0.19 -10.11
C ALA A 441 13.74 0.79 -9.08
N VAL A 442 12.44 0.54 -9.25
CA VAL A 442 11.40 0.94 -8.31
C VAL A 442 10.72 -0.28 -7.72
N VAL A 443 10.49 -0.26 -6.42
CA VAL A 443 9.70 -1.28 -5.72
C VAL A 443 8.24 -1.18 -6.11
N ARG A 444 7.73 -2.20 -6.81
CA ARG A 444 6.33 -2.26 -7.28
C ARG A 444 5.47 -3.25 -6.50
N ARG A 445 6.07 -4.14 -5.78
CA ARG A 445 5.39 -5.14 -4.96
C ARG A 445 6.26 -5.50 -3.78
N LEU A 446 5.62 -5.70 -2.64
CA LEU A 446 6.30 -6.06 -1.41
C LEU A 446 5.52 -7.16 -0.70
N GLN A 447 6.23 -8.15 -0.17
CA GLN A 447 5.65 -9.19 0.65
C GLN A 447 6.69 -9.75 1.60
N GLY A 448 6.39 -9.75 2.90
CA GLY A 448 7.24 -10.35 3.94
C GLY A 448 6.69 -11.70 4.37
N ASP A 449 7.53 -12.53 4.98
CA ASP A 449 7.10 -13.77 5.63
C ASP A 449 7.20 -13.69 7.17
N ALA A 450 6.77 -14.76 7.85
CA ALA A 450 6.82 -14.84 9.30
C ALA A 450 8.25 -14.88 9.87
N LYS A 451 9.26 -15.18 9.04
CA LYS A 451 10.67 -15.21 9.42
C LYS A 451 11.38 -13.88 9.20
N GLY A 452 10.71 -12.90 8.59
CA GLY A 452 11.27 -11.59 8.25
C GLY A 452 12.00 -11.58 6.90
N ILE A 453 11.88 -12.64 6.10
CA ILE A 453 12.34 -12.65 4.71
C ILE A 453 11.39 -11.81 3.88
N VAL A 454 11.93 -10.97 3.01
CA VAL A 454 11.16 -10.05 2.17
C VAL A 454 11.31 -10.43 0.70
N GLU A 455 10.19 -10.49 -0.02
CA GLU A 455 10.13 -10.58 -1.47
C GLU A 455 9.73 -9.24 -2.05
N VAL A 456 10.51 -8.73 -3.00
CA VAL A 456 10.33 -7.43 -3.63
C VAL A 456 10.22 -7.61 -5.13
N GLY A 457 9.07 -7.24 -5.70
CA GLY A 457 8.91 -7.12 -7.14
C GLY A 457 9.35 -5.73 -7.58
N VAL A 458 10.35 -5.64 -8.44
CA VAL A 458 10.88 -4.37 -8.93
C VAL A 458 10.61 -4.17 -10.42
N GLU A 459 10.45 -2.93 -10.82
CA GLU A 459 10.46 -2.47 -12.20
C GLU A 459 11.77 -1.73 -12.46
N LEU A 460 12.47 -2.11 -13.53
CA LEU A 460 13.69 -1.45 -13.97
C LEU A 460 13.31 -0.16 -14.73
N LEU A 461 13.91 0.96 -14.33
CA LEU A 461 13.66 2.25 -14.97
C LEU A 461 14.55 2.47 -16.19
N ALA A 462 15.80 1.99 -16.12
CA ALA A 462 16.78 2.08 -17.19
C ALA A 462 17.84 0.97 -17.01
N SER A 463 18.73 0.82 -18.01
CA SER A 463 19.86 -0.11 -17.95
C SER A 463 21.05 0.43 -17.14
N HIS A 464 21.08 1.72 -16.87
CA HIS A 464 22.07 2.42 -16.04
C HIS A 464 21.56 3.81 -15.70
N TYR A 465 22.27 4.53 -14.87
CA TYR A 465 22.05 5.94 -14.56
C TYR A 465 23.36 6.64 -14.25
N GLU A 466 23.36 7.95 -14.38
CA GLU A 466 24.47 8.82 -13.97
C GLU A 466 24.09 9.50 -12.65
N PRO A 467 24.94 9.43 -11.60
CA PRO A 467 24.73 10.21 -10.38
C PRO A 467 24.97 11.68 -10.68
N VAL A 468 24.00 12.53 -10.36
CA VAL A 468 24.08 13.97 -10.60
C VAL A 468 23.56 14.76 -9.41
N THR A 469 23.95 16.03 -9.34
CA THR A 469 23.38 16.99 -8.39
C THR A 469 22.29 17.79 -9.08
N VAL A 470 21.17 18.00 -8.41
CA VAL A 470 20.10 18.90 -8.86
C VAL A 470 19.98 20.09 -7.92
N ARG A 471 19.99 21.29 -8.51
CA ARG A 471 19.65 22.54 -7.85
C ARG A 471 18.28 23.01 -8.32
N VAL A 472 17.40 23.38 -7.39
CA VAL A 472 16.11 24.01 -7.71
C VAL A 472 16.30 25.51 -7.76
N ALA A 473 16.00 26.14 -8.89
CA ALA A 473 16.34 27.54 -9.17
C ALA A 473 15.43 28.59 -8.50
N ASN A 474 14.38 28.19 -7.78
CA ASN A 474 13.45 29.12 -7.14
C ASN A 474 13.65 29.21 -5.63
N GLY A 475 14.33 30.24 -5.15
CA GLY A 475 14.47 30.61 -3.74
C GLY A 475 15.80 30.19 -3.14
N SER A 476 15.82 29.33 -2.13
CA SER A 476 17.06 28.87 -1.49
C SER A 476 17.80 27.87 -2.37
N ALA A 477 19.12 27.99 -2.49
CA ALA A 477 19.98 27.08 -3.24
C ALA A 477 20.06 25.70 -2.55
N ILE A 478 19.03 24.89 -2.68
CA ILE A 478 19.04 23.53 -2.13
C ILE A 478 19.55 22.58 -3.21
N PHE A 479 20.73 22.03 -2.97
CA PHE A 479 21.30 20.95 -3.79
C PHE A 479 20.83 19.61 -3.27
N ARG A 480 20.51 18.69 -4.19
CA ARG A 480 20.07 17.33 -3.86
C ARG A 480 20.71 16.29 -4.76
N PRO A 481 21.03 15.10 -4.24
CA PRO A 481 21.44 13.98 -5.09
C PRO A 481 20.28 13.56 -5.97
N ALA A 482 20.59 13.23 -7.23
CA ALA A 482 19.62 12.78 -8.23
C ALA A 482 20.25 11.75 -9.16
N LEU A 483 19.40 11.01 -9.88
CA LEU A 483 19.78 10.02 -10.86
C LEU A 483 19.31 10.48 -12.25
N LEU A 484 20.24 10.67 -13.15
CA LEU A 484 19.96 11.00 -14.54
C LEU A 484 19.83 9.71 -15.35
N LEU A 485 18.62 9.45 -15.86
CA LEU A 485 18.32 8.26 -16.63
C LEU A 485 18.47 8.55 -18.12
N PRO A 486 19.17 7.69 -18.89
CA PRO A 486 19.32 7.85 -20.32
C PRO A 486 17.98 7.73 -21.06
N PRO A 487 17.89 8.26 -22.28
CA PRO A 487 16.75 8.00 -23.13
C PRO A 487 16.67 6.52 -23.48
N LEU A 488 15.48 5.98 -23.57
CA LEU A 488 15.23 4.62 -24.01
C LEU A 488 14.58 4.67 -25.40
N GLU A 489 15.26 4.14 -26.39
CA GLU A 489 14.73 3.96 -27.73
C GLU A 489 14.59 2.47 -28.03
N THR A 490 13.36 2.00 -28.06
CA THR A 490 13.02 0.66 -28.55
C THR A 490 12.09 0.80 -29.74
N THR A 491 11.91 -0.26 -30.53
CA THR A 491 10.99 -0.28 -31.66
C THR A 491 9.55 0.04 -31.30
N GLU A 492 9.16 -0.18 -30.04
CA GLU A 492 7.80 -0.01 -29.57
C GLU A 492 7.60 1.20 -28.65
N HIS A 493 8.66 1.70 -27.99
CA HIS A 493 8.57 2.76 -26.99
C HIS A 493 9.77 3.69 -27.06
N ARG A 494 9.50 4.98 -27.16
CA ARG A 494 10.49 6.05 -27.02
C ARG A 494 10.25 6.79 -25.71
N ARG A 495 11.22 6.69 -24.78
CA ARG A 495 11.20 7.47 -23.53
C ARG A 495 12.32 8.51 -23.59
N PRO A 496 12.05 9.79 -23.41
CA PRO A 496 13.08 10.80 -23.32
C PRO A 496 13.93 10.62 -22.07
N GLN A 497 15.06 11.30 -22.02
CA GLN A 497 15.89 11.41 -20.84
C GLN A 497 15.05 11.90 -19.66
N SER A 498 15.28 11.36 -18.46
CA SER A 498 14.53 11.72 -17.28
C SER A 498 15.41 11.84 -16.05
N LEU A 499 14.93 12.61 -15.08
CA LEU A 499 15.60 12.87 -13.83
C LEU A 499 14.77 12.28 -12.69
N VAL A 500 15.44 11.56 -11.78
CA VAL A 500 14.84 11.00 -10.56
C VAL A 500 15.49 11.64 -9.36
N PHE A 501 14.70 12.24 -8.47
CA PHE A 501 15.17 12.95 -7.28
C PHE A 501 14.17 12.82 -6.11
N SER A 502 14.59 13.18 -4.91
CA SER A 502 13.79 13.07 -3.70
C SER A 502 12.49 13.90 -3.79
N ARG A 503 11.41 13.37 -3.22
CA ARG A 503 10.09 14.01 -3.23
C ARG A 503 10.12 15.44 -2.66
N GLY A 504 9.27 16.32 -3.24
CA GLY A 504 8.99 17.67 -2.73
C GLY A 504 9.74 18.78 -3.45
N ALA A 505 10.57 18.47 -4.44
CA ALA A 505 11.21 19.48 -5.28
C ALA A 505 10.28 20.00 -6.40
N PHE A 506 9.35 19.16 -6.85
CA PHE A 506 8.42 19.50 -7.94
C PHE A 506 7.09 19.99 -7.38
N ARG A 507 6.97 21.31 -7.14
CA ARG A 507 5.71 21.91 -6.63
C ARG A 507 4.81 22.47 -7.73
N ASP A 508 5.39 23.11 -8.77
CA ASP A 508 4.66 23.68 -9.91
C ASP A 508 5.52 23.57 -11.18
N PRO A 509 5.02 22.97 -12.27
CA PRO A 509 5.78 22.88 -13.52
C PRO A 509 5.94 24.21 -14.27
N ALA A 510 5.07 25.20 -14.05
CA ALA A 510 4.98 26.37 -14.92
C ALA A 510 6.13 27.39 -14.77
N GLY A 511 6.92 27.31 -13.69
CA GLY A 511 8.03 28.24 -13.45
C GLY A 511 9.29 27.57 -12.91
N LEU A 512 9.31 26.24 -12.80
CA LEU A 512 10.41 25.52 -12.21
C LEU A 512 11.58 25.39 -13.20
N GLN A 513 12.71 25.97 -12.87
CA GLN A 513 13.99 25.73 -13.53
C GLN A 513 14.86 24.85 -12.64
N LEU A 514 15.53 23.88 -13.24
CA LEU A 514 16.45 22.99 -12.57
C LEU A 514 17.83 23.14 -13.18
N SER A 515 18.87 23.14 -12.36
CA SER A 515 20.25 22.98 -12.84
C SER A 515 20.71 21.56 -12.51
N ILE A 516 21.12 20.81 -13.53
CA ILE A 516 21.74 19.49 -13.40
C ILE A 516 23.24 19.69 -13.43
N ILE A 517 23.93 19.23 -12.38
CA ILE A 517 25.37 19.38 -12.22
C ILE A 517 25.98 17.98 -12.24
N SER A 518 26.90 17.74 -13.23
CA SER A 518 27.67 16.52 -13.39
C SER A 518 29.13 16.89 -13.54
N GLY A 519 29.93 16.68 -12.49
CA GLY A 519 31.29 17.23 -12.40
C GLY A 519 31.28 18.75 -12.59
N ASP A 520 32.10 19.25 -13.53
CA ASP A 520 32.20 20.68 -13.84
C ASP A 520 31.13 21.19 -14.81
N LYS A 521 30.24 20.30 -15.29
CA LYS A 521 29.19 20.67 -16.26
C LYS A 521 27.89 21.02 -15.57
N VAL A 522 27.37 22.20 -15.90
CA VAL A 522 26.04 22.66 -15.45
C VAL A 522 25.13 22.74 -16.64
N ARG A 523 23.98 22.08 -16.56
CA ARG A 523 22.90 22.12 -17.57
C ARG A 523 21.66 22.72 -16.94
N ASN A 524 21.18 23.83 -17.47
CA ASN A 524 19.92 24.41 -17.06
C ASN A 524 18.78 23.76 -17.84
N VAL A 525 17.80 23.22 -17.15
CA VAL A 525 16.71 22.46 -17.75
C VAL A 525 15.36 22.91 -17.22
N ARG A 526 14.33 22.76 -18.06
CA ARG A 526 12.95 22.97 -17.68
C ARG A 526 12.23 21.63 -17.61
N PRO A 527 11.61 21.27 -16.48
CA PRO A 527 10.74 20.11 -16.42
C PRO A 527 9.56 20.23 -17.39
N LEU A 528 9.30 19.19 -18.15
CA LEU A 528 8.21 19.14 -19.12
C LEU A 528 7.00 18.40 -18.56
N LYS A 529 7.24 17.29 -17.88
CA LYS A 529 6.19 16.40 -17.42
C LYS A 529 6.63 15.61 -16.19
N LEU A 530 5.80 15.61 -15.17
CA LEU A 530 5.91 14.67 -14.07
C LEU A 530 5.51 13.27 -14.59
N VAL A 531 6.46 12.34 -14.58
CA VAL A 531 6.28 10.96 -15.04
C VAL A 531 5.67 10.12 -13.93
N GLU A 532 6.26 10.25 -12.74
CA GLU A 532 5.84 9.51 -11.56
C GLU A 532 6.11 10.30 -10.29
N ARG A 533 5.21 10.16 -9.33
CA ARG A 533 5.39 10.62 -7.95
C ARG A 533 5.09 9.48 -7.00
N SER A 534 6.07 9.11 -6.21
CA SER A 534 5.93 8.11 -5.14
C SER A 534 5.99 8.74 -3.75
N GLY A 535 6.03 7.91 -2.71
CA GLY A 535 6.29 8.36 -1.34
C GLY A 535 7.72 8.87 -1.15
N SER A 536 8.70 8.38 -1.92
CA SER A 536 10.13 8.63 -1.76
C SER A 536 10.76 9.43 -2.89
N PHE A 537 10.21 9.45 -4.11
CA PHE A 537 10.82 10.10 -5.26
C PHE A 537 9.82 10.76 -6.20
N GLU A 538 10.35 11.62 -7.07
CA GLU A 538 9.70 12.19 -8.24
C GLU A 538 10.57 11.91 -9.47
N GLN A 539 9.93 11.54 -10.59
CA GLN A 539 10.57 11.37 -11.89
C GLN A 539 9.98 12.36 -12.89
N VAL A 540 10.82 13.11 -13.59
CA VAL A 540 10.40 14.12 -14.54
C VAL A 540 11.09 13.94 -15.90
N TYR A 541 10.37 14.20 -16.97
CA TYR A 541 10.97 14.53 -18.28
C TYR A 541 11.31 16.00 -18.30
N PHE A 542 12.39 16.38 -18.97
CA PHE A 542 12.88 17.73 -19.07
C PHE A 542 13.39 18.06 -20.49
N ALA A 543 13.52 19.35 -20.77
CA ALA A 543 14.23 19.86 -21.93
C ALA A 543 15.33 20.81 -21.49
N ASP A 544 16.43 20.83 -22.23
CA ASP A 544 17.49 21.82 -22.02
C ASP A 544 16.92 23.23 -22.30
N LEU A 545 17.24 24.16 -21.44
CA LEU A 545 17.06 25.56 -21.73
C LEU A 545 18.21 25.94 -22.69
N MET A 546 17.88 26.16 -23.96
CA MET A 546 18.85 26.72 -24.90
C MET A 546 19.37 28.04 -24.30
N GLU A 547 20.68 28.19 -24.20
CA GLU A 547 21.26 29.51 -23.96
C GLU A 547 20.70 30.41 -25.06
N ALA A 548 19.97 31.46 -24.69
CA ALA A 548 19.61 32.48 -25.64
C ALA A 548 20.94 33.04 -26.15
N ASP A 549 21.20 32.88 -27.45
CA ASP A 549 22.35 33.49 -28.10
C ASP A 549 22.38 34.97 -27.70
N SER A 550 23.39 35.33 -26.89
CA SER A 550 23.70 36.68 -26.45
C SER A 550 24.34 37.47 -27.58
#